data_1fcedc3732fc86587947a709676687fc
#
_entry.id   1fcedc3732fc86587947a709676687fc
#
_cell.length_a   1.000
_cell.length_b   1.000
_cell.length_c   1.000
_cell.angle_alpha   90.00
_cell.angle_beta   90.00
_cell.angle_gamma   90.00
#
_symmetry.space_group_name_H-M   'P 1'
#
loop_
_entity.id
_entity.type
_entity.pdbx_description
1 polymer ?
#
loop_
_entity_poly.entity_id
_entity_poly.type
_entity_poly.pdbx_seq_one_letter_code
_entity_poly.pdbx_strand_id
1 'polypeptide(L)'
;MRRTALLAVPVFAASLLLAHPATAQGPRISHVFEQQVTFDDAYAEGEPSIAVNPRNPNNIILTFLANVGYGFYGVEHGHPPTNTRDREQAMQGCDELITFDGGKHWKRQQLPVASFQMDPTRPNCSDTLVLFDDKGVAYVVGSNFQFPTFATGQGDFRLIRSYDGGRTWTKPSVISPALLSPGSDPGAWQGARFYDDREFMALDRDTGYLYVNGTQGRAAADAQGNIEYLATSRDGGRTWGNAVAVGTASAVQLAAAHGIVLFTSPAPATGGGGECTDCLNVVVSTDGGRSVKRYPTTIPGSSASAVADPRHKGHFALFAKDSAGALVVHRTVDGGKHWTKVGRIDVPGRSPAKVWLDWSREGVLGVGWRGTMPDGSYGFWGAVSFDDGKHFSVKRISKVDSPKNTGVWVAGDDTSAIWLTHDRLYATWGDWRSSVLKTYWGGFTFR
;
A
#
# COMPACT_ATOMS: atom_id res chain seq x y z
N MET A 1 77.07 -56.20 -16.67
CA MET A 1 76.51 -55.56 -15.49
C MET A 1 75.68 -54.35 -15.93
N ARG A 2 74.34 -54.49 -16.01
CA ARG A 2 73.44 -53.41 -16.38
C ARG A 2 72.78 -52.92 -15.08
N ARG A 3 72.97 -51.66 -14.77
CA ARG A 3 72.35 -51.02 -13.63
C ARG A 3 70.96 -50.42 -14.10
N THR A 4 69.91 -50.94 -13.47
CA THR A 4 68.53 -50.44 -13.67
C THR A 4 68.32 -49.29 -12.70
N ALA A 5 68.00 -48.10 -13.22
CA ALA A 5 67.62 -46.94 -12.43
C ALA A 5 66.10 -46.94 -12.24
N LEU A 6 65.64 -46.97 -11.00
CA LEU A 6 64.24 -46.76 -10.64
C LEU A 6 63.94 -45.23 -10.61
N LEU A 7 63.01 -44.82 -11.46
CA LEU A 7 62.43 -43.48 -11.41
C LEU A 7 61.28 -43.48 -10.37
N ALA A 8 61.41 -42.67 -9.33
CA ALA A 8 60.33 -42.40 -8.37
C ALA A 8 59.45 -41.28 -8.93
N VAL A 9 58.15 -41.56 -9.08
CA VAL A 9 57.13 -40.60 -9.48
C VAL A 9 56.54 -39.97 -8.20
N PRO A 10 56.53 -38.65 -8.03
CA PRO A 10 55.88 -38.02 -6.88
C PRO A 10 54.35 -38.00 -7.07
N VAL A 11 53.63 -38.58 -6.14
CA VAL A 11 52.16 -38.48 -6.03
C VAL A 11 51.83 -37.12 -5.40
N PHE A 12 51.31 -36.20 -6.22
CA PHE A 12 50.69 -34.98 -5.70
C PHE A 12 49.30 -35.30 -5.15
N ALA A 13 49.13 -35.27 -3.83
CA ALA A 13 47.83 -35.28 -3.20
C ALA A 13 47.17 -33.90 -3.39
N ALA A 14 46.22 -33.79 -4.29
CA ALA A 14 45.37 -32.62 -4.44
C ALA A 14 44.34 -32.63 -3.31
N SER A 15 44.53 -31.78 -2.31
CA SER A 15 43.53 -31.50 -1.28
C SER A 15 42.38 -30.74 -1.90
N LEU A 16 41.27 -31.41 -2.21
CA LEU A 16 40.00 -30.76 -2.55
C LEU A 16 39.50 -30.03 -1.29
N LEU A 17 39.73 -28.73 -1.21
CA LEU A 17 38.99 -27.83 -0.33
C LEU A 17 37.55 -27.80 -0.82
N LEU A 18 36.69 -28.58 -0.17
CA LEU A 18 35.26 -28.45 -0.27
C LEU A 18 34.88 -27.05 0.23
N ALA A 19 34.73 -26.10 -0.68
CA ALA A 19 34.11 -24.84 -0.37
C ALA A 19 32.66 -25.12 0.11
N HIS A 20 32.44 -25.02 1.40
CA HIS A 20 31.08 -25.01 1.94
C HIS A 20 30.36 -23.81 1.26
N PRO A 21 29.19 -24.02 0.68
CA PRO A 21 28.41 -22.87 0.20
C PRO A 21 28.19 -21.97 1.43
N ALA A 22 28.67 -20.73 1.33
CA ALA A 22 28.35 -19.72 2.33
C ALA A 22 26.81 -19.65 2.35
N THR A 23 26.21 -20.08 3.45
CA THR A 23 24.80 -19.85 3.69
C THR A 23 24.60 -18.35 3.60
N ALA A 24 23.85 -17.87 2.60
CA ALA A 24 23.55 -16.46 2.46
C ALA A 24 22.90 -16.03 3.78
N GLN A 25 23.63 -15.31 4.60
CA GLN A 25 23.08 -14.72 5.79
C GLN A 25 22.09 -13.67 5.30
N GLY A 26 20.84 -13.83 5.73
CA GLY A 26 19.81 -12.82 5.46
C GLY A 26 20.26 -11.43 5.95
N PRO A 27 19.59 -10.34 5.48
CA PRO A 27 19.94 -8.97 5.85
C PRO A 27 20.07 -8.80 7.35
N ARG A 28 21.14 -8.19 7.81
CA ARG A 28 21.33 -7.90 9.23
C ARG A 28 20.56 -6.63 9.60
N ILE A 29 19.53 -6.77 10.44
CA ILE A 29 18.73 -5.64 10.94
C ILE A 29 19.38 -5.06 12.20
N SER A 30 19.40 -3.71 12.28
CA SER A 30 19.88 -2.94 13.42
C SER A 30 19.06 -1.65 13.60
N HIS A 31 19.26 -0.92 14.68
CA HIS A 31 18.65 0.39 14.96
C HIS A 31 17.14 0.46 14.71
N VAL A 32 16.39 -0.36 15.46
CA VAL A 32 14.92 -0.28 15.45
C VAL A 32 14.48 0.95 16.22
N PHE A 33 13.59 1.74 15.63
CA PHE A 33 13.03 2.93 16.27
C PHE A 33 11.51 2.98 16.09
N GLU A 34 10.85 3.66 17.00
CA GLU A 34 9.42 3.94 17.01
C GLU A 34 9.17 5.28 17.69
N GLN A 35 8.29 6.07 17.12
CA GLN A 35 7.86 7.36 17.63
C GLN A 35 6.38 7.61 17.31
N GLN A 36 5.61 8.07 18.28
CA GLN A 36 4.32 8.70 18.03
C GLN A 36 4.56 10.05 17.39
N VAL A 37 3.81 10.40 16.35
CA VAL A 37 4.01 11.65 15.59
C VAL A 37 2.80 12.55 15.58
N THR A 38 1.64 12.07 16.02
CA THR A 38 0.43 12.87 16.19
C THR A 38 0.02 12.88 17.67
N PHE A 39 -0.36 14.04 18.20
CA PHE A 39 -0.55 14.24 19.64
C PHE A 39 -1.83 15.01 19.98
N ASP A 40 -2.58 15.48 18.99
CA ASP A 40 -3.79 16.24 19.24
C ASP A 40 -4.93 15.29 19.59
N ASP A 41 -5.33 15.26 20.88
CA ASP A 41 -6.38 14.36 21.37
C ASP A 41 -7.79 14.77 20.90
N ALA A 42 -7.93 15.92 20.26
CA ALA A 42 -9.18 16.30 19.60
C ALA A 42 -9.44 15.54 18.29
N TYR A 43 -8.45 14.74 17.79
CA TYR A 43 -8.54 14.06 16.52
C TYR A 43 -8.15 12.58 16.63
N ALA A 44 -8.95 11.72 15.98
CA ALA A 44 -8.51 10.40 15.62
C ALA A 44 -7.68 10.50 14.33
N GLU A 45 -6.45 10.01 14.36
CA GLU A 45 -5.44 10.21 13.31
C GLU A 45 -4.92 8.87 12.83
N GLY A 46 -5.41 8.42 11.68
CA GLY A 46 -5.17 7.09 11.15
C GLY A 46 -4.98 7.04 9.64
N GLU A 47 -5.01 5.85 9.09
CA GLU A 47 -4.81 5.57 7.67
C GLU A 47 -3.54 6.22 7.10
N PRO A 48 -2.39 6.04 7.77
CA PRO A 48 -1.21 6.77 7.38
C PRO A 48 -0.52 6.16 6.16
N SER A 49 0.08 7.05 5.36
CA SER A 49 1.00 6.71 4.29
C SER A 49 2.33 7.45 4.47
N ILE A 50 3.41 6.93 3.88
CA ILE A 50 4.75 7.48 4.03
C ILE A 50 5.52 7.46 2.72
N ALA A 51 6.29 8.52 2.45
CA ALA A 51 7.26 8.55 1.39
C ALA A 51 8.52 9.32 1.79
N VAL A 52 9.67 8.87 1.31
CA VAL A 52 10.97 9.52 1.50
C VAL A 52 11.45 10.06 0.16
N ASN A 53 11.85 11.33 0.14
CA ASN A 53 12.34 11.98 -1.05
C ASN A 53 13.69 11.38 -1.48
N PRO A 54 13.80 10.76 -2.65
CA PRO A 54 15.07 10.14 -3.07
C PRO A 54 16.19 11.15 -3.35
N ARG A 55 15.86 12.42 -3.55
CA ARG A 55 16.83 13.52 -3.71
C ARG A 55 17.33 14.10 -2.39
N ASN A 56 16.54 13.94 -1.34
CA ASN A 56 16.87 14.39 0.00
C ASN A 56 16.29 13.42 1.02
N PRO A 57 17.02 12.37 1.44
CA PRO A 57 16.51 11.38 2.38
C PRO A 57 16.09 11.91 3.75
N ASN A 58 16.47 13.14 4.08
CA ASN A 58 15.99 13.82 5.29
C ASN A 58 14.60 14.44 5.12
N ASN A 59 14.10 14.55 3.87
CA ASN A 59 12.75 15.01 3.60
C ASN A 59 11.82 13.79 3.51
N ILE A 60 10.93 13.69 4.48
CA ILE A 60 9.95 12.63 4.61
C ILE A 60 8.57 13.27 4.71
N ILE A 61 7.60 12.69 4.05
CA ILE A 61 6.19 13.08 4.14
C ILE A 61 5.42 11.89 4.73
N LEU A 62 4.63 12.16 5.75
CA LEU A 62 3.60 11.28 6.27
C LEU A 62 2.25 11.94 5.97
N THR A 63 1.33 11.23 5.37
CA THR A 63 -0.06 11.69 5.23
C THR A 63 -0.96 10.82 6.09
N PHE A 64 -2.04 11.38 6.57
CA PHE A 64 -2.97 10.65 7.43
C PHE A 64 -4.34 11.32 7.42
N LEU A 65 -5.34 10.52 7.77
CA LEU A 65 -6.69 10.95 8.00
C LEU A 65 -6.78 11.58 9.39
N ALA A 66 -7.29 12.80 9.48
CA ALA A 66 -7.59 13.48 10.73
C ALA A 66 -9.10 13.68 10.86
N ASN A 67 -9.71 12.96 11.80
CA ASN A 67 -11.15 12.98 11.99
C ASN A 67 -11.53 13.83 13.18
N VAL A 68 -12.52 14.71 12.98
CA VAL A 68 -13.13 15.54 13.98
C VAL A 68 -14.60 15.22 14.04
N GLY A 69 -15.13 14.90 15.21
CA GLY A 69 -16.55 14.77 15.45
C GLY A 69 -16.97 13.41 15.99
N TYR A 70 -18.23 13.32 16.39
CA TYR A 70 -18.79 12.21 17.15
C TYR A 70 -18.76 10.86 16.45
N GLY A 71 -18.73 10.82 15.13
CA GLY A 71 -18.73 9.58 14.37
C GLY A 71 -17.49 8.72 14.63
N PHE A 72 -16.34 9.33 14.87
CA PHE A 72 -15.08 8.66 15.19
C PHE A 72 -14.73 8.72 16.68
N TYR A 73 -15.36 9.63 17.41
CA TYR A 73 -15.16 9.86 18.85
C TYR A 73 -16.16 9.15 19.75
N GLY A 74 -16.98 8.27 19.24
CA GLY A 74 -17.86 7.44 20.07
C GLY A 74 -17.14 6.74 21.21
N VAL A 75 -15.81 6.63 21.12
CA VAL A 75 -14.95 6.06 22.14
C VAL A 75 -14.64 7.05 23.27
N GLU A 76 -14.39 8.33 22.97
CA GLU A 76 -14.04 9.35 24.01
C GLU A 76 -15.20 9.68 24.91
N HIS A 77 -16.43 9.60 24.43
CA HIS A 77 -17.61 10.00 25.16
C HIS A 77 -18.57 8.85 25.47
N GLY A 78 -18.18 7.61 25.13
CA GLY A 78 -18.95 6.41 25.47
C GLY A 78 -20.31 6.30 24.80
N HIS A 79 -20.60 7.12 23.79
CA HIS A 79 -21.88 7.16 23.11
C HIS A 79 -21.70 7.06 21.59
N PRO A 80 -22.28 6.03 20.94
CA PRO A 80 -22.41 6.05 19.49
C PRO A 80 -23.28 7.23 19.09
N PRO A 81 -23.03 7.84 17.89
CA PRO A 81 -23.89 8.91 17.39
C PRO A 81 -25.32 8.39 17.29
N THR A 82 -26.21 8.99 18.04
CA THR A 82 -27.59 8.54 18.21
C THR A 82 -28.52 9.04 17.11
N ASN A 83 -28.03 9.97 16.28
CA ASN A 83 -28.84 10.57 15.23
C ASN A 83 -28.00 10.92 13.98
N THR A 84 -28.67 11.18 12.88
CA THR A 84 -28.05 11.55 11.60
C THR A 84 -27.28 12.88 11.67
N ARG A 85 -27.69 13.81 12.51
CA ARG A 85 -27.04 15.10 12.65
C ARG A 85 -25.65 14.99 13.27
N ASP A 86 -25.46 14.11 14.24
CA ASP A 86 -24.14 13.86 14.83
C ASP A 86 -23.18 13.17 13.83
N ARG A 87 -23.74 12.36 12.91
CA ARG A 87 -22.99 11.80 11.80
C ARG A 87 -22.64 12.84 10.74
N GLU A 88 -23.52 13.80 10.50
CA GLU A 88 -23.32 14.90 9.55
C GLU A 88 -22.25 15.90 10.02
N GLN A 89 -22.00 15.96 11.33
CA GLN A 89 -20.94 16.79 11.92
C GLN A 89 -19.56 16.09 12.03
N ALA A 90 -19.50 14.81 11.73
CA ALA A 90 -18.25 14.10 11.64
C ALA A 90 -17.48 14.58 10.40
N MET A 91 -16.47 15.41 10.60
CA MET A 91 -15.65 15.94 9.51
C MET A 91 -14.35 15.16 9.41
N GLN A 92 -14.06 14.69 8.23
CA GLN A 92 -12.80 14.04 7.90
C GLN A 92 -11.92 15.03 7.15
N GLY A 93 -10.70 15.23 7.63
CA GLY A 93 -9.68 15.99 6.94
C GLY A 93 -8.47 15.12 6.64
N CYS A 94 -7.68 15.50 5.66
CA CYS A 94 -6.38 14.89 5.41
C CYS A 94 -5.30 15.88 5.76
N ASP A 95 -4.39 15.43 6.59
CA ASP A 95 -3.24 16.20 7.02
C ASP A 95 -1.95 15.52 6.58
N GLU A 96 -0.88 16.29 6.60
CA GLU A 96 0.46 15.76 6.47
C GLU A 96 1.37 16.24 7.59
N LEU A 97 2.36 15.41 7.88
CA LEU A 97 3.56 15.77 8.62
C LEU A 97 4.74 15.76 7.69
N ILE A 98 5.46 16.85 7.62
CA ILE A 98 6.68 16.96 6.81
C ILE A 98 7.89 17.22 7.69
N THR A 99 9.00 16.59 7.32
CA THR A 99 10.30 16.81 7.94
C THR A 99 11.37 17.05 6.87
N PHE A 100 12.44 17.79 7.22
CA PHE A 100 13.62 17.99 6.41
C PHE A 100 14.91 17.64 7.14
N ASP A 101 14.79 17.02 8.31
CA ASP A 101 15.91 16.63 9.17
C ASP A 101 15.86 15.14 9.59
N GLY A 102 15.16 14.33 8.79
CA GLY A 102 15.07 12.89 9.01
C GLY A 102 14.18 12.48 10.17
N GLY A 103 13.14 13.29 10.46
CA GLY A 103 12.13 12.98 11.46
C GLY A 103 12.45 13.48 12.86
N LYS A 104 13.45 14.36 13.02
CA LYS A 104 13.74 14.99 14.33
C LYS A 104 12.69 16.05 14.68
N HIS A 105 12.25 16.81 13.68
CA HIS A 105 11.20 17.80 13.80
C HIS A 105 10.18 17.62 12.69
N TRP A 106 8.91 17.74 13.03
CA TRP A 106 7.79 17.60 12.09
C TRP A 106 6.98 18.89 12.05
N LYS A 107 6.58 19.30 10.85
CA LYS A 107 5.60 20.35 10.64
C LYS A 107 4.31 19.71 10.15
N ARG A 108 3.20 19.99 10.83
CA ARG A 108 1.86 19.59 10.40
C ARG A 108 1.26 20.66 9.50
N GLN A 109 0.58 20.24 8.45
CA GLN A 109 -0.27 21.10 7.63
C GLN A 109 -1.39 20.29 6.98
N GLN A 110 -2.47 20.98 6.61
CA GLN A 110 -3.60 20.38 5.96
C GLN A 110 -3.31 20.20 4.46
N LEU A 111 -3.74 19.06 3.89
CA LEU A 111 -3.60 18.76 2.48
C LEU A 111 -4.75 19.36 1.67
N PRO A 112 -4.49 20.13 0.60
CA PRO A 112 -5.53 20.72 -0.23
C PRO A 112 -6.05 19.72 -1.29
N VAL A 113 -6.28 18.46 -0.91
CA VAL A 113 -6.77 17.40 -1.81
C VAL A 113 -8.25 17.56 -2.08
N ALA A 114 -9.04 17.86 -1.06
CA ALA A 114 -10.48 17.93 -1.15
C ALA A 114 -11.02 19.36 -1.31
N SER A 115 -12.27 19.50 -1.70
CA SER A 115 -12.96 20.78 -1.78
C SER A 115 -13.59 21.16 -0.44
N PHE A 116 -13.57 22.45 -0.12
CA PHE A 116 -14.19 23.03 1.08
C PHE A 116 -15.71 23.28 0.89
N GLN A 117 -16.48 22.31 0.47
CA GLN A 117 -17.87 22.57 0.07
C GLN A 117 -18.83 22.73 1.24
N MET A 118 -18.54 22.15 2.41
CA MET A 118 -19.43 22.20 3.55
C MET A 118 -18.89 23.00 4.73
N ASP A 119 -17.59 22.95 4.96
CA ASP A 119 -16.87 23.79 5.91
C ASP A 119 -15.68 24.43 5.19
N PRO A 120 -15.66 25.77 5.04
CA PRO A 120 -14.55 26.46 4.38
C PRO A 120 -13.21 26.31 5.13
N THR A 121 -13.24 25.81 6.35
CA THR A 121 -12.04 25.60 7.18
C THR A 121 -11.49 24.18 7.07
N ARG A 122 -12.24 23.21 6.57
CA ARG A 122 -11.85 21.80 6.50
C ARG A 122 -12.33 21.09 5.24
N PRO A 123 -11.43 20.58 4.42
CA PRO A 123 -11.79 19.72 3.29
C PRO A 123 -12.22 18.34 3.77
N ASN A 124 -13.26 17.78 3.17
CA ASN A 124 -13.66 16.41 3.38
C ASN A 124 -12.77 15.48 2.55
N CYS A 125 -11.90 14.75 3.20
CA CYS A 125 -10.92 13.89 2.57
C CYS A 125 -10.71 12.61 3.38
N SER A 126 -10.36 11.51 2.71
CA SER A 126 -10.02 10.22 3.30
C SER A 126 -8.91 9.53 2.51
N ASP A 127 -8.32 8.48 3.06
CA ASP A 127 -7.45 7.49 2.41
C ASP A 127 -6.32 8.10 1.58
N THR A 128 -5.48 8.93 2.20
CA THR A 128 -4.39 9.55 1.45
C THR A 128 -3.20 8.62 1.25
N LEU A 129 -2.67 8.57 0.04
CA LEU A 129 -1.40 7.93 -0.27
C LEU A 129 -0.41 8.93 -0.84
N VAL A 130 0.83 8.82 -0.39
CA VAL A 130 1.94 9.67 -0.83
C VAL A 130 3.04 8.86 -1.49
N LEU A 131 3.63 9.39 -2.56
CA LEU A 131 4.87 8.87 -3.15
C LEU A 131 5.75 10.01 -3.68
N PHE A 132 7.01 9.71 -3.91
CA PHE A 132 7.96 10.59 -4.60
C PHE A 132 8.42 9.96 -5.92
N ASP A 133 8.58 10.80 -6.94
CA ASP A 133 9.34 10.43 -8.12
C ASP A 133 10.85 10.63 -7.91
N ASP A 134 11.62 10.24 -8.93
CA ASP A 134 13.09 10.34 -8.90
C ASP A 134 13.61 11.75 -8.97
N LYS A 135 12.78 12.69 -9.33
CA LYS A 135 13.11 14.11 -9.40
C LYS A 135 12.82 14.82 -8.08
N GLY A 136 12.21 14.11 -7.12
CA GLY A 136 11.80 14.65 -5.83
C GLY A 136 10.46 15.38 -5.87
N VAL A 137 9.66 15.14 -6.90
CA VAL A 137 8.26 15.60 -6.93
C VAL A 137 7.43 14.66 -6.07
N ALA A 138 6.73 15.22 -5.10
CA ALA A 138 5.77 14.47 -4.30
C ALA A 138 4.40 14.48 -4.95
N TYR A 139 3.72 13.35 -4.85
CA TYR A 139 2.35 13.13 -5.30
C TYR A 139 1.53 12.64 -4.12
N VAL A 140 0.37 13.24 -3.91
CA VAL A 140 -0.62 12.73 -2.96
C VAL A 140 -1.92 12.52 -3.71
N VAL A 141 -2.46 11.32 -3.62
CA VAL A 141 -3.83 11.01 -3.97
C VAL A 141 -4.66 10.93 -2.70
N GLY A 142 -5.91 11.31 -2.77
CA GLY A 142 -6.88 11.17 -1.69
C GLY A 142 -8.29 11.25 -2.21
N SER A 143 -9.20 10.64 -1.49
CA SER A 143 -10.62 10.73 -1.79
C SER A 143 -11.19 12.07 -1.32
N ASN A 144 -12.08 12.61 -2.10
CA ASN A 144 -12.84 13.80 -1.79
C ASN A 144 -14.31 13.42 -1.65
N PHE A 145 -14.81 13.45 -0.44
CA PHE A 145 -16.19 13.12 -0.14
C PHE A 145 -17.04 14.38 -0.03
N GLN A 146 -18.21 14.35 -0.68
CA GLN A 146 -19.24 15.35 -0.46
C GLN A 146 -20.26 14.78 0.54
N PHE A 147 -20.17 15.26 1.79
CA PHE A 147 -21.21 14.93 2.77
C PHE A 147 -22.50 15.77 2.50
N PRO A 148 -23.72 15.36 2.83
CA PRO A 148 -24.05 14.90 4.17
C PRO A 148 -24.13 13.40 4.38
N THR A 149 -24.01 12.55 3.42
CA THR A 149 -24.12 11.13 3.75
C THR A 149 -23.31 10.26 2.79
N PHE A 150 -22.68 9.21 3.28
CA PHE A 150 -22.27 8.06 2.48
C PHE A 150 -23.44 7.49 1.64
N ALA A 151 -24.68 7.73 2.04
CA ALA A 151 -25.87 7.30 1.32
C ALA A 151 -26.29 8.24 0.17
N THR A 152 -25.78 9.47 0.16
CA THR A 152 -26.20 10.52 -0.79
C THR A 152 -25.02 11.26 -1.41
N GLY A 153 -23.80 10.91 -1.01
CA GLY A 153 -22.59 11.61 -1.39
C GLY A 153 -22.13 11.31 -2.82
N GLN A 154 -21.46 12.27 -3.39
CA GLN A 154 -20.59 12.09 -4.54
C GLN A 154 -19.16 12.13 -4.00
N GLY A 155 -18.32 11.21 -4.45
CA GLY A 155 -16.92 11.20 -4.13
C GLY A 155 -16.10 11.05 -5.40
N ASP A 156 -14.97 11.73 -5.45
CA ASP A 156 -13.97 11.56 -6.49
C ASP A 156 -12.58 11.42 -5.87
N PHE A 157 -11.64 10.80 -6.59
CA PHE A 157 -10.25 10.86 -6.21
C PHE A 157 -9.59 12.08 -6.82
N ARG A 158 -8.68 12.66 -6.08
CA ARG A 158 -7.91 13.83 -6.47
C ARG A 158 -6.45 13.65 -6.21
N LEU A 159 -5.64 14.19 -7.11
CA LEU A 159 -4.20 14.19 -6.99
C LEU A 159 -3.67 15.60 -6.90
N ILE A 160 -2.79 15.84 -5.94
CA ILE A 160 -1.99 17.06 -5.78
C ILE A 160 -0.51 16.74 -5.93
N ARG A 161 0.30 17.75 -6.25
CA ARG A 161 1.74 17.62 -6.44
C ARG A 161 2.48 18.69 -5.68
N SER A 162 3.65 18.33 -5.17
CA SER A 162 4.58 19.27 -4.56
C SER A 162 5.95 19.18 -5.25
N TYR A 163 6.53 20.33 -5.55
CA TYR A 163 7.86 20.45 -6.15
C TYR A 163 8.93 20.90 -5.15
N ASP A 164 8.55 21.09 -3.89
CA ASP A 164 9.37 21.63 -2.82
C ASP A 164 9.39 20.74 -1.56
N GLY A 165 9.07 19.44 -1.76
CA GLY A 165 9.14 18.43 -0.71
C GLY A 165 7.98 18.48 0.28
N GLY A 166 6.80 18.91 -0.17
CA GLY A 166 5.58 18.97 0.66
C GLY A 166 5.29 20.34 1.28
N ARG A 167 6.15 21.37 1.05
CA ARG A 167 5.89 22.70 1.62
C ARG A 167 4.69 23.39 1.01
N THR A 168 4.53 23.23 -0.30
CA THR A 168 3.39 23.76 -1.06
C THR A 168 2.87 22.72 -2.04
N TRP A 169 1.58 22.82 -2.33
CA TRP A 169 0.87 21.88 -3.19
C TRP A 169 0.16 22.59 -4.35
N THR A 170 0.08 21.91 -5.49
CA THR A 170 -0.71 22.39 -6.63
C THR A 170 -2.21 22.32 -6.34
N LYS A 171 -3.00 22.96 -7.19
CA LYS A 171 -4.43 22.68 -7.24
C LYS A 171 -4.65 21.20 -7.58
N PRO A 172 -5.70 20.57 -7.02
CA PRO A 172 -6.05 19.18 -7.31
C PRO A 172 -6.38 18.96 -8.78
N SER A 173 -5.91 17.85 -9.34
CA SER A 173 -6.44 17.27 -10.56
C SER A 173 -7.43 16.17 -10.21
N VAL A 174 -8.60 16.18 -10.82
CA VAL A 174 -9.65 15.19 -10.56
C VAL A 174 -9.31 13.93 -11.36
N ILE A 175 -9.22 12.81 -10.66
CA ILE A 175 -9.16 11.47 -11.23
C ILE A 175 -10.62 11.08 -11.43
N SER A 176 -11.22 11.62 -12.47
CA SER A 176 -12.64 11.36 -12.70
C SER A 176 -12.82 9.93 -13.17
N PRO A 177 -13.64 9.15 -12.49
CA PRO A 177 -14.21 7.96 -13.05
C PRO A 177 -15.38 8.34 -14.00
N ALA A 178 -15.13 9.16 -15.02
CA ALA A 178 -16.02 9.16 -16.17
C ALA A 178 -16.11 7.75 -16.80
N LEU A 179 -15.94 6.77 -15.92
CA LEU A 179 -15.81 5.36 -16.12
C LEU A 179 -17.04 4.68 -16.49
N LEU A 180 -18.06 5.23 -16.06
CA LEU A 180 -19.36 4.73 -16.42
C LEU A 180 -19.74 5.52 -17.67
N SER A 181 -18.97 5.20 -18.71
CA SER A 181 -19.19 5.67 -20.07
C SER A 181 -20.65 5.66 -20.44
N PRO A 182 -21.05 6.59 -21.34
CA PRO A 182 -22.42 6.70 -21.86
C PRO A 182 -22.97 5.44 -22.56
N GLY A 183 -22.23 4.35 -22.59
CA GLY A 183 -22.67 3.07 -23.13
C GLY A 183 -23.22 2.07 -22.10
N SER A 184 -23.01 2.29 -20.83
CA SER A 184 -23.69 1.55 -19.77
C SER A 184 -24.91 2.34 -19.36
N ASP A 185 -26.08 1.94 -19.78
CA ASP A 185 -27.41 2.51 -19.58
C ASP A 185 -27.45 3.84 -18.78
N PRO A 186 -27.43 5.03 -19.45
CA PRO A 186 -27.49 6.31 -18.76
C PRO A 186 -28.78 6.52 -17.96
N GLY A 187 -29.80 5.76 -18.26
CA GLY A 187 -31.08 5.78 -17.55
C GLY A 187 -31.03 5.16 -16.17
N ALA A 188 -30.17 4.14 -15.98
CA ALA A 188 -29.96 3.51 -14.68
C ALA A 188 -29.13 4.39 -13.71
N TRP A 189 -28.51 5.44 -14.21
CA TRP A 189 -27.58 6.29 -13.48
C TRP A 189 -28.15 7.65 -13.08
N GLN A 190 -29.30 8.04 -13.62
CA GLN A 190 -29.96 9.28 -13.22
C GLN A 190 -30.49 9.13 -11.78
N GLY A 191 -29.75 9.73 -10.85
CA GLY A 191 -30.05 9.69 -9.42
C GLY A 191 -29.25 8.67 -8.60
N ALA A 192 -28.44 7.83 -9.24
CA ALA A 192 -27.48 7.00 -8.50
C ALA A 192 -26.30 7.87 -8.03
N ARG A 193 -25.91 7.70 -6.79
CA ARG A 193 -24.83 8.43 -6.17
C ARG A 193 -23.64 7.52 -6.05
N PHE A 194 -22.48 7.98 -6.51
CA PHE A 194 -21.24 7.23 -6.50
C PHE A 194 -20.28 7.84 -5.51
N TYR A 195 -19.54 6.99 -4.82
CA TYR A 195 -18.37 7.38 -4.06
C TYR A 195 -17.19 6.54 -4.51
N ASP A 196 -16.04 7.14 -4.60
CA ASP A 196 -14.77 6.44 -4.80
C ASP A 196 -14.13 6.20 -3.44
N ASP A 197 -13.66 4.99 -3.23
CA ASP A 197 -13.09 4.50 -1.98
C ASP A 197 -11.93 3.56 -2.26
N ARG A 198 -10.98 3.44 -1.33
CA ARG A 198 -9.84 2.52 -1.38
C ARG A 198 -8.97 2.71 -2.62
N GLU A 199 -8.42 3.90 -2.76
CA GLU A 199 -7.44 4.18 -3.80
C GLU A 199 -6.06 3.65 -3.45
N PHE A 200 -5.38 3.14 -4.46
CA PHE A 200 -3.94 2.86 -4.41
C PHE A 200 -3.27 3.49 -5.61
N MET A 201 -2.05 3.97 -5.43
CA MET A 201 -1.30 4.67 -6.45
C MET A 201 0.06 4.01 -6.67
N ALA A 202 0.46 3.89 -7.94
CA ALA A 202 1.81 3.51 -8.32
C ALA A 202 2.37 4.44 -9.39
N LEU A 203 3.68 4.64 -9.34
CA LEU A 203 4.46 5.36 -10.35
C LEU A 203 5.33 4.37 -11.12
N ASP A 204 5.14 4.28 -12.40
CA ASP A 204 6.12 3.69 -13.30
C ASP A 204 7.24 4.70 -13.56
N ARG A 205 8.39 4.46 -12.98
CA ARG A 205 9.51 5.40 -13.00
C ARG A 205 10.15 5.54 -14.36
N ASP A 206 10.03 4.52 -15.23
CA ASP A 206 10.60 4.55 -16.58
C ASP A 206 9.76 5.37 -17.55
N THR A 207 8.45 5.25 -17.45
CA THR A 207 7.52 5.98 -18.32
C THR A 207 7.09 7.32 -17.74
N GLY A 208 7.20 7.49 -16.42
CA GLY A 208 6.64 8.63 -15.67
C GLY A 208 5.12 8.58 -15.56
N TYR A 209 4.50 7.44 -15.87
CA TYR A 209 3.04 7.28 -15.78
C TYR A 209 2.64 7.02 -14.34
N LEU A 210 1.57 7.69 -13.92
CA LEU A 210 0.89 7.42 -12.66
C LEU A 210 -0.34 6.57 -12.92
N TYR A 211 -0.49 5.56 -12.10
CA TYR A 211 -1.65 4.67 -12.10
C TYR A 211 -2.35 4.76 -10.76
N VAL A 212 -3.66 4.84 -10.80
CA VAL A 212 -4.52 4.74 -9.62
C VAL A 212 -5.54 3.65 -9.89
N ASN A 213 -5.61 2.65 -9.04
CA ASN A 213 -6.79 1.81 -8.97
C ASN A 213 -7.64 2.25 -7.77
N GLY A 214 -8.92 2.14 -7.90
CA GLY A 214 -9.87 2.51 -6.89
C GLY A 214 -11.13 1.66 -7.01
N THR A 215 -11.93 1.77 -5.98
CA THR A 215 -13.24 1.12 -5.91
C THR A 215 -14.30 2.18 -6.04
N GLN A 216 -15.16 2.08 -7.05
CA GLN A 216 -16.34 2.89 -7.14
C GLN A 216 -17.52 2.14 -6.54
N GLY A 217 -18.06 2.67 -5.46
CA GLY A 217 -19.24 2.17 -4.79
C GLY A 217 -20.50 2.92 -5.21
N ARG A 218 -21.65 2.27 -5.11
CA ARG A 218 -22.95 2.92 -5.21
C ARG A 218 -23.50 3.20 -3.82
N ALA A 219 -23.87 4.45 -3.59
CA ALA A 219 -24.63 4.83 -2.41
C ALA A 219 -26.08 4.45 -2.61
N ALA A 220 -26.49 3.37 -2.11
CA ALA A 220 -27.80 2.78 -1.88
C ALA A 220 -27.93 1.36 -2.41
N ALA A 221 -28.68 0.64 -1.73
CA ALA A 221 -29.20 -0.72 -1.68
C ALA A 221 -29.36 -1.54 -2.98
N ASP A 222 -28.80 -1.18 -4.10
CA ASP A 222 -28.89 -2.04 -5.27
C ASP A 222 -27.68 -2.98 -5.39
N ALA A 223 -28.00 -4.25 -5.55
CA ALA A 223 -27.17 -5.43 -5.41
C ALA A 223 -26.04 -5.59 -6.46
N GLN A 224 -25.53 -4.52 -7.08
CA GLN A 224 -24.53 -4.65 -8.16
C GLN A 224 -23.09 -4.41 -7.75
N GLY A 225 -22.75 -4.48 -6.47
CA GLY A 225 -21.37 -4.49 -6.00
C GLY A 225 -20.51 -3.29 -6.40
N ASN A 226 -19.37 -3.16 -5.73
CA ASN A 226 -18.37 -2.15 -6.05
C ASN A 226 -17.64 -2.49 -7.35
N ILE A 227 -17.33 -1.49 -8.15
CA ILE A 227 -16.56 -1.64 -9.38
C ILE A 227 -15.12 -1.20 -9.13
N GLU A 228 -14.19 -2.13 -9.29
CA GLU A 228 -12.77 -1.82 -9.33
C GLU A 228 -12.39 -1.25 -10.70
N TYR A 229 -11.52 -0.25 -10.72
CA TYR A 229 -11.06 0.39 -11.94
C TYR A 229 -9.56 0.74 -11.90
N LEU A 230 -9.02 1.03 -13.07
CA LEU A 230 -7.68 1.54 -13.28
C LEU A 230 -7.72 2.86 -14.03
N ALA A 231 -7.24 3.93 -13.43
CA ALA A 231 -7.04 5.23 -14.06
C ALA A 231 -5.55 5.49 -14.32
N THR A 232 -5.22 6.21 -15.40
CA THR A 232 -3.83 6.49 -15.78
C THR A 232 -3.65 7.94 -16.15
N SER A 233 -2.60 8.55 -15.61
CA SER A 233 -2.05 9.82 -16.06
C SER A 233 -0.72 9.59 -16.76
N ARG A 234 -0.52 10.23 -17.92
CA ARG A 234 0.72 10.16 -18.72
C ARG A 234 1.55 11.44 -18.68
N ASP A 235 1.12 12.40 -17.91
CA ASP A 235 1.70 13.75 -17.83
C ASP A 235 2.05 14.17 -16.39
N GLY A 236 2.30 13.17 -15.52
CA GLY A 236 2.64 13.39 -14.12
C GLY A 236 1.46 13.91 -13.29
N GLY A 237 0.28 13.35 -13.51
CA GLY A 237 -0.92 13.65 -12.74
C GLY A 237 -1.58 14.99 -13.08
N ARG A 238 -1.27 15.62 -14.22
CA ARG A 238 -1.94 16.85 -14.65
C ARG A 238 -3.32 16.58 -15.23
N THR A 239 -3.36 15.55 -16.06
CA THR A 239 -4.61 15.07 -16.67
C THR A 239 -4.71 13.55 -16.53
N TRP A 240 -5.93 13.06 -16.55
CA TRP A 240 -6.25 11.65 -16.41
C TRP A 240 -7.02 11.17 -17.63
N GLY A 241 -6.64 10.02 -18.15
CA GLY A 241 -7.39 9.35 -19.21
C GLY A 241 -8.65 8.68 -18.67
N ASN A 242 -9.47 8.19 -19.59
CA ASN A 242 -10.62 7.37 -19.22
C ASN A 242 -10.10 6.16 -18.45
N ALA A 243 -10.73 5.90 -17.31
CA ALA A 243 -10.37 4.75 -16.52
C ALA A 243 -10.96 3.48 -17.15
N VAL A 244 -10.39 2.34 -16.85
CA VAL A 244 -10.82 1.02 -17.34
C VAL A 244 -11.46 0.27 -16.19
N ALA A 245 -12.74 -0.11 -16.36
CA ALA A 245 -13.41 -0.97 -15.39
C ALA A 245 -12.77 -2.36 -15.40
N VAL A 246 -12.46 -2.86 -14.22
CA VAL A 246 -11.81 -4.16 -14.03
C VAL A 246 -12.81 -5.23 -13.65
N GLY A 247 -13.76 -4.93 -12.77
CA GLY A 247 -14.83 -5.85 -12.33
C GLY A 247 -15.34 -5.49 -10.94
N THR A 248 -16.10 -6.40 -10.34
CA THR A 248 -16.64 -6.23 -9.00
C THR A 248 -15.62 -6.69 -7.97
N ALA A 249 -14.89 -5.76 -7.38
CA ALA A 249 -13.90 -6.04 -6.33
C ALA A 249 -13.56 -4.76 -5.58
N SER A 250 -12.89 -4.89 -4.44
CA SER A 250 -12.22 -3.77 -3.77
C SER A 250 -10.79 -3.67 -4.27
N ALA A 251 -10.32 -2.45 -4.50
CA ALA A 251 -8.96 -2.19 -4.90
C ALA A 251 -7.95 -2.66 -3.85
N VAL A 252 -6.75 -3.01 -4.31
CA VAL A 252 -5.61 -3.42 -3.51
C VAL A 252 -4.35 -2.74 -4.02
N GLN A 253 -3.27 -2.77 -3.24
CA GLN A 253 -1.99 -2.19 -3.66
C GLN A 253 -1.57 -2.73 -5.03
N LEU A 254 -1.40 -1.80 -5.99
CA LEU A 254 -0.93 -2.08 -7.32
C LEU A 254 0.58 -1.82 -7.45
N ALA A 255 1.17 -2.39 -8.48
CA ALA A 255 2.58 -2.27 -8.81
C ALA A 255 2.75 -1.80 -10.26
N ALA A 256 3.71 -0.92 -10.52
CA ALA A 256 4.02 -0.46 -11.87
C ALA A 256 5.52 -0.31 -12.10
N ALA A 257 6.03 -0.88 -13.18
CA ALA A 257 7.39 -0.68 -13.68
C ALA A 257 7.50 -1.10 -15.15
N HIS A 258 8.40 -0.45 -15.89
CA HIS A 258 8.78 -0.79 -17.26
C HIS A 258 7.61 -0.87 -18.26
N GLY A 259 6.60 -0.03 -18.09
CA GLY A 259 5.40 0.02 -18.92
C GLY A 259 4.35 -1.04 -18.58
N ILE A 260 4.53 -1.76 -17.48
CA ILE A 260 3.58 -2.77 -16.99
C ILE A 260 2.99 -2.29 -15.66
N VAL A 261 1.67 -2.29 -15.55
CA VAL A 261 0.96 -2.16 -14.26
C VAL A 261 0.24 -3.46 -13.95
N LEU A 262 0.31 -3.85 -12.67
CA LEU A 262 -0.20 -5.13 -12.19
C LEU A 262 -0.83 -4.96 -10.80
N PHE A 263 -1.96 -5.64 -10.57
CA PHE A 263 -2.63 -5.77 -9.27
C PHE A 263 -3.45 -7.05 -9.23
N THR A 264 -3.99 -7.41 -8.08
CA THR A 264 -4.81 -8.60 -7.92
C THR A 264 -6.29 -8.25 -7.83
N SER A 265 -7.14 -9.15 -8.27
CA SER A 265 -8.59 -9.07 -8.15
C SER A 265 -9.12 -10.46 -7.80
N PRO A 266 -10.21 -10.59 -7.04
CA PRO A 266 -10.82 -11.88 -6.80
C PRO A 266 -11.21 -12.57 -8.10
N ALA A 267 -11.22 -13.89 -8.10
CA ALA A 267 -11.83 -14.64 -9.19
C ALA A 267 -13.34 -14.31 -9.26
N PRO A 268 -13.92 -14.13 -10.47
CA PRO A 268 -15.36 -13.99 -10.58
C PRO A 268 -16.04 -15.23 -9.97
N ALA A 269 -17.11 -15.01 -9.22
CA ALA A 269 -17.88 -16.07 -8.58
C ALA A 269 -18.51 -17.07 -9.57
N THR A 270 -18.46 -16.78 -10.88
CA THR A 270 -18.99 -17.62 -11.95
C THR A 270 -17.94 -17.92 -13.00
N GLY A 271 -17.42 -19.14 -12.99
CA GLY A 271 -17.04 -19.89 -14.16
C GLY A 271 -16.01 -19.34 -15.12
N GLY A 272 -14.85 -18.94 -14.64
CA GLY A 272 -13.68 -18.86 -15.50
C GLY A 272 -12.80 -20.09 -15.27
N GLY A 273 -12.79 -21.02 -16.21
CA GLY A 273 -12.12 -22.31 -16.29
C GLY A 273 -10.79 -22.56 -15.59
N GLY A 274 -10.69 -22.30 -14.30
CA GLY A 274 -9.56 -22.66 -13.45
C GLY A 274 -9.99 -23.62 -12.36
N GLU A 275 -9.16 -24.58 -12.02
CA GLU A 275 -9.38 -25.61 -11.02
C GLU A 275 -9.54 -25.06 -9.57
N CYS A 276 -9.48 -23.74 -9.36
CA CYS A 276 -9.48 -23.08 -8.06
C CYS A 276 -10.55 -21.99 -7.98
N THR A 277 -11.59 -22.21 -7.19
CA THR A 277 -12.72 -21.28 -7.01
C THR A 277 -12.38 -20.07 -6.12
N ASP A 278 -11.39 -20.21 -5.23
CA ASP A 278 -10.97 -19.18 -4.25
C ASP A 278 -9.54 -18.70 -4.52
N CYS A 279 -9.15 -18.59 -5.78
CA CYS A 279 -7.84 -18.13 -6.18
C CYS A 279 -7.86 -16.70 -6.74
N LEU A 280 -6.72 -16.04 -6.65
CA LEU A 280 -6.52 -14.72 -7.19
C LEU A 280 -6.50 -14.73 -8.72
N ASN A 281 -7.07 -13.70 -9.33
CA ASN A 281 -6.69 -13.26 -10.67
C ASN A 281 -5.64 -12.16 -10.57
N VAL A 282 -4.71 -12.15 -11.50
CA VAL A 282 -3.79 -11.04 -11.70
C VAL A 282 -4.27 -10.22 -12.88
N VAL A 283 -4.47 -8.94 -12.66
CA VAL A 283 -4.87 -7.97 -13.66
C VAL A 283 -3.64 -7.23 -14.14
N VAL A 284 -3.42 -7.19 -15.45
CA VAL A 284 -2.22 -6.61 -16.04
C VAL A 284 -2.60 -5.69 -17.20
N SER A 285 -2.00 -4.50 -17.23
CA SER A 285 -1.93 -3.66 -18.42
C SER A 285 -0.49 -3.51 -18.89
N THR A 286 -0.28 -3.61 -20.19
CA THR A 286 1.03 -3.40 -20.86
C THR A 286 1.00 -2.29 -21.90
N ASP A 287 -0.10 -1.56 -21.97
CA ASP A 287 -0.36 -0.50 -22.95
C ASP A 287 -0.57 0.89 -22.31
N GLY A 288 -0.07 1.03 -21.09
CA GLY A 288 -0.20 2.27 -20.30
C GLY A 288 -1.61 2.47 -19.79
N GLY A 289 -2.26 1.41 -19.32
CA GLY A 289 -3.60 1.48 -18.70
C GLY A 289 -4.75 1.70 -19.68
N ARG A 290 -4.57 1.46 -20.97
CA ARG A 290 -5.67 1.56 -21.97
C ARG A 290 -6.57 0.35 -21.96
N SER A 291 -5.99 -0.80 -21.68
CA SER A 291 -6.71 -2.08 -21.53
C SER A 291 -6.08 -2.93 -20.44
N VAL A 292 -6.84 -3.87 -19.93
CA VAL A 292 -6.37 -4.84 -18.94
C VAL A 292 -6.64 -6.27 -19.43
N LYS A 293 -5.73 -7.17 -19.04
CA LYS A 293 -5.92 -8.62 -19.18
C LYS A 293 -5.93 -9.27 -17.81
N ARG A 294 -6.74 -10.30 -17.64
CA ARG A 294 -6.79 -11.11 -16.42
C ARG A 294 -6.08 -12.42 -16.66
N TYR A 295 -5.23 -12.79 -15.74
CA TYR A 295 -4.55 -14.08 -15.71
C TYR A 295 -5.00 -14.81 -14.45
N PRO A 296 -5.70 -15.96 -14.59
CA PRO A 296 -6.04 -16.79 -13.45
C PRO A 296 -4.76 -17.36 -12.84
N THR A 297 -4.75 -17.50 -11.51
CA THR A 297 -3.62 -18.11 -10.79
C THR A 297 -4.11 -19.30 -9.96
N THR A 298 -3.15 -20.06 -9.43
CA THR A 298 -3.39 -21.07 -8.39
C THR A 298 -3.09 -20.56 -6.98
N ILE A 299 -2.93 -19.24 -6.83
CA ILE A 299 -2.63 -18.61 -5.54
C ILE A 299 -3.94 -18.45 -4.76
N PRO A 300 -4.10 -19.13 -3.62
CA PRO A 300 -5.31 -19.00 -2.81
C PRO A 300 -5.47 -17.59 -2.24
N GLY A 301 -6.71 -17.12 -2.14
CA GLY A 301 -7.06 -15.87 -1.48
C GLY A 301 -7.94 -14.97 -2.33
N SER A 302 -8.52 -13.95 -1.67
CA SER A 302 -9.38 -12.95 -2.31
C SER A 302 -8.62 -11.67 -2.71
N SER A 303 -7.46 -11.43 -2.10
CA SER A 303 -6.61 -10.25 -2.37
C SER A 303 -5.18 -10.51 -1.99
N ALA A 304 -4.25 -9.85 -2.67
CA ALA A 304 -2.83 -9.82 -2.34
C ALA A 304 -2.23 -8.46 -2.75
N SER A 305 -1.32 -7.94 -1.95
CA SER A 305 -0.53 -6.77 -2.31
C SER A 305 0.50 -7.12 -3.37
N ALA A 306 0.73 -6.21 -4.31
CA ALA A 306 1.69 -6.37 -5.40
C ALA A 306 2.81 -5.32 -5.31
N VAL A 307 4.01 -5.70 -5.72
CA VAL A 307 5.15 -4.79 -5.89
C VAL A 307 5.98 -5.17 -7.12
N ALA A 308 6.53 -4.17 -7.79
CA ALA A 308 7.38 -4.36 -8.97
C ALA A 308 8.87 -4.29 -8.61
N ASP A 309 9.68 -5.16 -9.20
CA ASP A 309 11.14 -5.01 -9.19
C ASP A 309 11.52 -3.87 -10.15
N PRO A 310 12.05 -2.75 -9.65
CA PRO A 310 12.37 -1.60 -10.50
C PRO A 310 13.57 -1.82 -11.41
N ARG A 311 14.29 -2.94 -11.27
CA ARG A 311 15.51 -3.27 -12.04
C ARG A 311 15.24 -4.16 -13.22
N HIS A 312 14.15 -4.94 -13.20
CA HIS A 312 13.93 -6.00 -14.19
C HIS A 312 12.50 -5.96 -14.74
N LYS A 313 12.38 -5.75 -16.04
CA LYS A 313 11.09 -5.76 -16.71
C LYS A 313 10.36 -7.09 -16.55
N GLY A 314 9.09 -7.01 -16.16
CA GLY A 314 8.22 -8.18 -15.99
C GLY A 314 8.41 -8.90 -14.65
N HIS A 315 9.27 -8.41 -13.77
CA HIS A 315 9.47 -8.97 -12.43
C HIS A 315 8.57 -8.29 -11.41
N PHE A 316 7.75 -9.10 -10.75
CA PHE A 316 6.84 -8.65 -9.69
C PHE A 316 6.82 -9.67 -8.55
N ALA A 317 6.44 -9.21 -7.37
CA ALA A 317 6.14 -10.06 -6.23
C ALA A 317 4.71 -9.82 -5.74
N LEU A 318 4.07 -10.89 -5.29
CA LEU A 318 2.79 -10.89 -4.58
C LEU A 318 2.98 -11.49 -3.19
N PHE A 319 2.32 -10.90 -2.20
CA PHE A 319 2.25 -11.43 -0.85
C PHE A 319 0.81 -11.79 -0.52
N ALA A 320 0.55 -13.08 -0.48
CA ALA A 320 -0.76 -13.63 -0.15
C ALA A 320 -0.72 -14.29 1.23
N LYS A 321 -1.82 -14.18 1.98
CA LYS A 321 -1.95 -14.87 3.26
C LYS A 321 -2.41 -16.31 3.03
N ASP A 322 -1.69 -17.29 3.59
CA ASP A 322 -2.11 -18.68 3.57
C ASP A 322 -3.13 -19.00 4.70
N SER A 323 -3.70 -20.19 4.66
CA SER A 323 -4.67 -20.67 5.65
C SER A 323 -4.08 -20.80 7.06
N ALA A 324 -2.76 -20.91 7.18
CA ALA A 324 -2.06 -20.96 8.47
C ALA A 324 -1.75 -19.55 9.02
N GLY A 325 -2.09 -18.49 8.27
CA GLY A 325 -1.87 -17.10 8.68
C GLY A 325 -0.47 -16.58 8.39
N ALA A 326 0.32 -17.23 7.55
CA ALA A 326 1.61 -16.72 7.11
C ALA A 326 1.49 -15.94 5.79
N LEU A 327 2.44 -15.03 5.55
CA LEU A 327 2.61 -14.37 4.26
C LEU A 327 3.44 -15.26 3.34
N VAL A 328 2.83 -15.67 2.23
CA VAL A 328 3.48 -16.45 1.19
C VAL A 328 3.88 -15.54 0.05
N VAL A 329 5.13 -15.62 -0.35
CA VAL A 329 5.70 -14.77 -1.39
C VAL A 329 5.71 -15.53 -2.71
N HIS A 330 5.05 -14.95 -3.69
CA HIS A 330 5.00 -15.44 -5.06
C HIS A 330 5.71 -14.46 -5.98
N ARG A 331 6.47 -14.96 -6.94
CA ARG A 331 7.17 -14.15 -7.95
C ARG A 331 6.77 -14.53 -9.36
N THR A 332 6.76 -13.52 -10.21
CA THR A 332 6.72 -13.66 -11.66
C THR A 332 7.94 -12.99 -12.29
N VAL A 333 8.34 -13.44 -13.47
CA VAL A 333 9.39 -12.84 -14.30
C VAL A 333 8.91 -12.55 -15.72
N ASP A 334 7.62 -12.78 -15.99
CA ASP A 334 7.00 -12.69 -17.32
C ASP A 334 5.79 -11.73 -17.37
N GLY A 335 5.76 -10.78 -16.44
CA GLY A 335 4.71 -9.76 -16.38
C GLY A 335 3.39 -10.26 -15.83
N GLY A 336 3.43 -11.23 -14.93
CA GLY A 336 2.24 -11.69 -14.20
C GLY A 336 1.50 -12.88 -14.82
N LYS A 337 2.06 -13.50 -15.85
CA LYS A 337 1.42 -14.64 -16.53
C LYS A 337 1.58 -15.95 -15.74
N HIS A 338 2.77 -16.17 -15.18
CA HIS A 338 3.08 -17.35 -14.38
C HIS A 338 3.70 -16.92 -13.04
N TRP A 339 3.36 -17.65 -11.98
CA TRP A 339 3.79 -17.37 -10.63
C TRP A 339 4.45 -18.56 -9.98
N THR A 340 5.52 -18.31 -9.24
CA THR A 340 6.26 -19.32 -8.49
C THR A 340 6.31 -18.91 -7.03
N LYS A 341 5.93 -19.79 -6.11
CA LYS A 341 6.16 -19.60 -4.69
C LYS A 341 7.66 -19.62 -4.41
N VAL A 342 8.17 -18.56 -3.78
CA VAL A 342 9.62 -18.41 -3.54
C VAL A 342 9.97 -18.32 -2.06
N GLY A 343 9.08 -17.82 -1.20
CA GLY A 343 9.36 -17.62 0.21
C GLY A 343 8.12 -17.61 1.08
N ARG A 344 8.36 -17.51 2.40
CA ARG A 344 7.32 -17.47 3.42
C ARG A 344 7.79 -16.67 4.62
N ILE A 345 6.92 -15.85 5.18
CA ILE A 345 7.12 -15.14 6.43
C ILE A 345 6.05 -15.60 7.41
N ASP A 346 6.49 -16.06 8.57
CA ASP A 346 5.63 -16.53 9.64
C ASP A 346 6.02 -15.84 10.95
N VAL A 347 5.02 -15.29 11.65
CA VAL A 347 5.18 -14.79 13.01
C VAL A 347 4.24 -15.58 13.89
N PRO A 348 4.75 -16.53 14.68
CA PRO A 348 3.93 -17.43 15.46
C PRO A 348 2.89 -16.72 16.33
N GLY A 349 1.65 -17.21 16.29
CA GLY A 349 0.54 -16.69 17.08
C GLY A 349 -0.05 -15.36 16.57
N ARG A 350 0.40 -14.87 15.38
CA ARG A 350 -0.07 -13.61 14.79
C ARG A 350 -0.52 -13.79 13.36
N SER A 351 -1.66 -13.18 13.01
CA SER A 351 -2.17 -13.16 11.65
C SER A 351 -1.79 -11.83 10.97
N PRO A 352 -1.24 -11.85 9.75
CA PRO A 352 -0.91 -10.62 9.04
C PRO A 352 -2.17 -9.91 8.56
N ALA A 353 -2.18 -8.59 8.75
CA ALA A 353 -3.20 -7.68 8.26
C ALA A 353 -2.54 -6.38 7.79
N LYS A 354 -3.23 -5.61 6.94
CA LYS A 354 -2.76 -4.31 6.44
C LYS A 354 -1.33 -4.40 5.90
N VAL A 355 -1.14 -5.34 4.97
CA VAL A 355 0.17 -5.65 4.35
C VAL A 355 0.48 -4.58 3.33
N TRP A 356 1.69 -4.01 3.41
CA TRP A 356 2.21 -3.06 2.44
C TRP A 356 3.59 -3.48 1.96
N LEU A 357 3.84 -3.31 0.67
CA LEU A 357 5.07 -3.75 0.02
C LEU A 357 5.82 -2.56 -0.59
N ASP A 358 7.12 -2.67 -0.61
CA ASP A 358 7.98 -1.81 -1.39
C ASP A 358 9.20 -2.60 -1.91
N TRP A 359 9.75 -2.17 -3.03
CA TRP A 359 10.96 -2.76 -3.60
C TRP A 359 11.93 -1.64 -3.97
N SER A 360 13.05 -1.58 -3.26
CA SER A 360 14.04 -0.54 -3.46
C SER A 360 14.74 -0.69 -4.81
N ARG A 361 15.36 0.39 -5.29
CA ARG A 361 16.15 0.39 -6.53
C ARG A 361 17.37 -0.51 -6.46
N GLU A 362 17.92 -0.68 -5.28
CA GLU A 362 19.06 -1.54 -5.02
C GLU A 362 18.68 -3.02 -4.99
N GLY A 363 17.38 -3.31 -5.06
CA GLY A 363 16.84 -4.67 -5.13
C GLY A 363 16.46 -5.28 -3.79
N VAL A 364 16.29 -4.46 -2.78
CA VAL A 364 15.76 -4.93 -1.50
C VAL A 364 14.25 -5.00 -1.59
N LEU A 365 13.70 -6.17 -1.37
CA LEU A 365 12.26 -6.38 -1.25
C LEU A 365 11.86 -6.26 0.21
N GLY A 366 10.90 -5.38 0.52
CA GLY A 366 10.40 -5.14 1.86
C GLY A 366 8.90 -5.35 2.00
N VAL A 367 8.49 -5.70 3.19
CA VAL A 367 7.10 -5.82 3.60
C VAL A 367 6.91 -5.29 5.01
N GLY A 368 5.82 -4.56 5.21
CA GLY A 368 5.32 -4.16 6.53
C GLY A 368 3.91 -4.68 6.74
N TRP A 369 3.57 -5.05 7.98
CA TRP A 369 2.24 -5.55 8.30
C TRP A 369 1.91 -5.42 9.78
N ARG A 370 0.61 -5.43 10.09
CA ARG A 370 0.13 -5.65 11.45
C ARG A 370 0.12 -7.12 11.74
N GLY A 371 0.85 -7.55 12.77
CA GLY A 371 0.76 -8.89 13.31
C GLY A 371 -0.32 -8.94 14.37
N THR A 372 -1.52 -9.41 14.01
CA THR A 372 -2.72 -9.36 14.85
C THR A 372 -2.84 -10.64 15.69
N MET A 373 -3.07 -10.46 16.98
CA MET A 373 -3.35 -11.53 17.94
C MET A 373 -4.80 -12.00 17.85
N PRO A 374 -5.14 -13.18 18.41
CA PRO A 374 -6.52 -13.65 18.43
C PRO A 374 -7.53 -12.74 19.14
N ASP A 375 -7.07 -11.95 20.13
CA ASP A 375 -7.89 -10.94 20.84
C ASP A 375 -8.10 -9.65 20.03
N GLY A 376 -7.44 -9.54 18.87
CA GLY A 376 -7.49 -8.40 17.97
C GLY A 376 -6.47 -7.30 18.28
N SER A 377 -5.67 -7.43 19.35
CA SER A 377 -4.50 -6.56 19.56
C SER A 377 -3.45 -6.83 18.48
N TYR A 378 -2.60 -5.84 18.17
CA TYR A 378 -1.61 -6.00 17.12
C TYR A 378 -0.31 -5.25 17.40
N GLY A 379 0.79 -5.81 16.87
CA GLY A 379 2.06 -5.11 16.75
C GLY A 379 2.39 -4.86 15.29
N PHE A 380 3.22 -3.84 15.00
CA PHE A 380 3.71 -3.58 13.65
C PHE A 380 5.05 -4.26 13.42
N TRP A 381 5.15 -4.93 12.28
CA TRP A 381 6.29 -5.75 11.87
C TRP A 381 6.80 -5.31 10.50
N GLY A 382 8.08 -5.52 10.28
CA GLY A 382 8.69 -5.32 8.98
C GLY A 382 9.67 -6.44 8.66
N ALA A 383 9.85 -6.72 7.37
CA ALA A 383 10.85 -7.67 6.91
C ALA A 383 11.49 -7.20 5.62
N VAL A 384 12.74 -7.61 5.41
CA VAL A 384 13.50 -7.31 4.19
C VAL A 384 14.19 -8.57 3.66
N SER A 385 14.30 -8.65 2.34
CA SER A 385 14.96 -9.73 1.60
C SER A 385 15.93 -9.14 0.58
N PHE A 386 17.12 -9.76 0.44
CA PHE A 386 18.15 -9.41 -0.56
C PHE A 386 18.24 -10.42 -1.70
N ASP A 387 17.42 -11.46 -1.65
CA ASP A 387 17.44 -12.59 -2.59
C ASP A 387 16.08 -12.82 -3.25
N ASP A 388 15.42 -11.71 -3.53
CA ASP A 388 14.16 -11.67 -4.27
C ASP A 388 13.01 -12.40 -3.57
N GLY A 389 12.96 -12.33 -2.25
CA GLY A 389 11.87 -12.88 -1.45
C GLY A 389 12.02 -14.34 -1.07
N LYS A 390 13.20 -14.96 -1.26
CA LYS A 390 13.44 -16.34 -0.83
C LYS A 390 13.66 -16.43 0.69
N HIS A 391 14.43 -15.51 1.25
CA HIS A 391 14.71 -15.44 2.68
C HIS A 391 14.47 -14.02 3.19
N PHE A 392 13.90 -13.90 4.37
CA PHE A 392 13.60 -12.63 5.01
C PHE A 392 14.24 -12.52 6.39
N SER A 393 14.79 -11.34 6.68
CA SER A 393 15.04 -10.93 8.04
C SER A 393 13.82 -10.18 8.55
N VAL A 394 13.21 -10.69 9.62
CA VAL A 394 11.96 -10.18 10.20
C VAL A 394 12.24 -9.43 11.48
N LYS A 395 11.60 -8.29 11.69
CA LYS A 395 11.73 -7.50 12.91
C LYS A 395 10.41 -6.87 13.31
N ARG A 396 10.10 -6.95 14.61
CA ARG A 396 9.05 -6.14 15.21
C ARG A 396 9.54 -4.69 15.29
N ILE A 397 8.71 -3.74 14.83
CA ILE A 397 8.98 -2.29 14.85
C ILE A 397 8.30 -1.66 16.05
N SER A 398 7.02 -1.97 16.30
CA SER A 398 6.30 -1.44 17.47
C SER A 398 6.86 -2.00 18.77
N LYS A 399 7.06 -1.13 19.77
CA LYS A 399 7.58 -1.52 21.10
C LYS A 399 6.58 -2.34 21.90
N VAL A 400 5.31 -1.99 21.79
CA VAL A 400 4.20 -2.68 22.45
C VAL A 400 3.10 -2.98 21.44
N ASP A 401 2.14 -3.81 21.82
CA ASP A 401 0.95 -4.03 21.01
C ASP A 401 -0.04 -2.88 21.20
N SER A 402 -0.63 -2.46 20.09
CA SER A 402 -1.83 -1.65 20.08
C SER A 402 -2.99 -2.49 20.57
N PRO A 403 -3.84 -2.01 21.48
CA PRO A 403 -5.05 -2.73 21.83
C PRO A 403 -5.97 -2.84 20.61
N LYS A 404 -6.88 -3.80 20.66
CA LYS A 404 -7.97 -3.87 19.67
C LYS A 404 -8.78 -2.58 19.73
N ASN A 405 -9.08 -2.03 18.57
CA ASN A 405 -10.09 -0.99 18.47
C ASN A 405 -11.44 -1.53 18.95
N THR A 406 -11.95 -0.99 20.04
CA THR A 406 -13.28 -1.30 20.60
C THR A 406 -14.32 -0.24 20.24
N GLY A 407 -13.93 0.79 19.48
CA GLY A 407 -14.80 1.87 19.05
C GLY A 407 -15.87 1.40 18.07
N VAL A 408 -16.97 2.13 18.02
CA VAL A 408 -18.12 1.85 17.15
C VAL A 408 -17.77 2.03 15.66
N TRP A 409 -16.70 2.77 15.36
CA TRP A 409 -16.18 2.98 14.02
C TRP A 409 -14.81 2.33 13.89
N VAL A 410 -14.77 1.30 13.08
CA VAL A 410 -13.53 0.65 12.66
C VAL A 410 -12.88 1.41 11.49
N ALA A 411 -13.61 2.35 10.88
CA ALA A 411 -13.12 3.21 9.81
C ALA A 411 -12.04 4.18 10.33
N GLY A 412 -11.10 4.54 9.50
CA GLY A 412 -9.98 5.42 9.85
C GLY A 412 -8.71 4.69 10.28
N ASP A 413 -8.70 3.36 10.25
CA ASP A 413 -7.53 2.53 10.58
C ASP A 413 -7.30 1.41 9.57
N ASP A 414 -7.61 1.70 8.31
CA ASP A 414 -7.61 0.69 7.24
C ASP A 414 -6.28 0.50 6.56
N THR A 415 -5.37 1.45 6.66
CA THR A 415 -4.07 1.39 6.00
C THR A 415 -2.90 1.44 6.98
N SER A 416 -1.78 0.99 6.51
CA SER A 416 -0.45 1.22 7.04
C SER A 416 0.50 1.14 5.85
N ALA A 417 1.66 1.80 5.91
CA ALA A 417 2.56 1.84 4.77
C ALA A 417 4.01 1.65 5.19
N ILE A 418 4.83 1.22 4.23
CA ILE A 418 6.29 1.24 4.34
C ILE A 418 6.91 1.99 3.16
N TRP A 419 8.15 2.39 3.35
CA TRP A 419 9.02 2.93 2.32
C TRP A 419 10.43 2.41 2.52
N LEU A 420 11.05 1.93 1.45
CA LEU A 420 12.43 1.48 1.45
C LEU A 420 13.38 2.55 0.91
N THR A 421 14.50 2.69 1.59
CA THR A 421 15.72 3.31 1.05
C THR A 421 16.77 2.22 0.85
N HIS A 422 17.99 2.61 0.46
CA HIS A 422 19.08 1.65 0.26
C HIS A 422 19.47 0.87 1.54
N ASP A 423 19.22 1.43 2.72
CA ASP A 423 19.66 0.87 4.00
C ASP A 423 18.60 0.90 5.11
N ARG A 424 17.37 1.34 4.81
CA ARG A 424 16.31 1.49 5.82
C ARG A 424 14.95 1.07 5.30
N LEU A 425 14.18 0.47 6.20
CA LEU A 425 12.76 0.37 6.10
C LEU A 425 12.14 1.38 7.05
N TYR A 426 11.37 2.31 6.50
CA TYR A 426 10.47 3.20 7.23
C TYR A 426 9.06 2.63 7.19
N ALA A 427 8.31 2.83 8.26
CA ALA A 427 6.94 2.34 8.41
C ALA A 427 6.07 3.38 9.10
N THR A 428 4.77 3.34 8.82
CA THR A 428 3.77 4.12 9.53
C THR A 428 2.50 3.30 9.72
N TRP A 429 1.83 3.49 10.87
CA TRP A 429 0.62 2.76 11.23
C TRP A 429 -0.23 3.56 12.20
N GLY A 430 -1.53 3.27 12.24
CA GLY A 430 -2.40 3.72 13.31
C GLY A 430 -2.25 2.85 14.55
N ASP A 431 -2.39 3.44 15.73
CA ASP A 431 -2.22 2.77 17.02
C ASP A 431 -3.19 3.32 18.07
N TRP A 432 -3.84 2.43 18.81
CA TRP A 432 -4.89 2.75 19.78
C TRP A 432 -4.40 2.76 21.23
N ARG A 433 -3.08 2.66 21.47
CA ARG A 433 -2.54 2.57 22.85
C ARG A 433 -2.81 3.81 23.71
N SER A 434 -3.11 4.94 23.13
CA SER A 434 -3.51 6.18 23.83
C SER A 434 -5.02 6.36 23.93
N SER A 435 -5.82 5.32 23.74
CA SER A 435 -7.29 5.32 23.71
C SER A 435 -7.93 6.11 22.56
N VAL A 436 -7.17 6.94 21.88
CA VAL A 436 -7.53 7.62 20.61
C VAL A 436 -6.56 7.15 19.55
N LEU A 437 -7.06 6.93 18.34
CA LEU A 437 -6.22 6.51 17.22
C LEU A 437 -5.15 7.58 16.94
N LYS A 438 -3.89 7.18 16.98
CA LYS A 438 -2.74 8.04 16.71
C LYS A 438 -1.87 7.43 15.61
N THR A 439 -1.25 8.30 14.84
CA THR A 439 -0.24 7.88 13.86
C THR A 439 1.11 7.72 14.53
N TYR A 440 1.69 6.56 14.27
CA TYR A 440 3.07 6.21 14.62
C TYR A 440 3.90 6.06 13.37
N TRP A 441 5.17 6.38 13.50
CA TRP A 441 6.18 6.01 12.53
C TRP A 441 7.33 5.29 13.19
N GLY A 442 8.04 4.50 12.41
CA GLY A 442 9.14 3.72 12.91
C GLY A 442 9.91 3.07 11.78
N GLY A 443 10.74 2.13 12.13
CA GLY A 443 11.53 1.40 11.15
C GLY A 443 12.78 0.80 11.72
N PHE A 444 13.66 0.39 10.81
CA PHE A 444 14.98 -0.15 11.15
C PHE A 444 15.98 0.06 10.01
N THR A 445 17.27 0.00 10.35
CA THR A 445 18.34 -0.08 9.37
C THR A 445 18.69 -1.53 9.07
N PHE A 446 19.17 -1.80 7.86
CA PHE A 446 19.61 -3.12 7.42
C PHE A 446 20.89 -3.02 6.56
N ARG A 447 21.65 -4.14 6.51
CA ARG A 447 22.85 -4.28 5.68
C ARG A 447 22.93 -5.65 5.08
#